data_56b76a4ef923c7b549ee2847e3f293bb
#
_entry.id   56b76a4ef923c7b549ee2847e3f293bb
#
_cell.length_a   1.000
_cell.length_b   1.000
_cell.length_c   1.000
_cell.angle_alpha   90.00
_cell.angle_beta   90.00
_cell.angle_gamma   90.00
#
_symmetry.space_group_name_H-M   'P 1'
#
loop_
_entity.id
_entity.type
_entity.pdbx_description
1 polymer ?
#
loop_
_entity_poly.entity_id
_entity_poly.type
_entity_poly.pdbx_seq_one_letter_code
_entity_poly.pdbx_strand_id
1 'polypeptide(L)'
;MIYTVTLNPALDKTVQIPSFRLGEVNRISAMRTDPGGKGINVSKVLRELGEPSVAAAILGGAAGQKIESALRALGIEGMYLFTEHETRTNLKIVDPALHTNTDVNEPGAPADEGVLSKLLTQLTGRLRPGDLVVLSGKAPAGAPDTLYRDWILACRAAGAAVYLDAEGELLRQGVTAGPALIKPNQAELSGVMGRS
;
A
#
# COMPACT_ATOMS: atom_id res chain seq x y z
N MET A 1 -1.95 12.91 14.73
CA MET A 1 -1.39 11.58 14.39
C MET A 1 -1.44 11.36 12.89
N ILE A 2 -0.51 10.59 12.31
CA ILE A 2 -0.53 10.21 10.88
C ILE A 2 -0.94 8.74 10.77
N TYR A 3 -1.96 8.47 9.97
CA TYR A 3 -2.42 7.11 9.64
C TYR A 3 -2.11 6.84 8.18
N THR A 4 -1.37 5.78 7.90
CA THR A 4 -1.10 5.34 6.52
C THR A 4 -1.94 4.11 6.21
N VAL A 5 -2.62 4.09 5.09
CA VAL A 5 -3.52 2.99 4.72
C VAL A 5 -2.95 2.24 3.52
N THR A 6 -2.85 0.92 3.66
CA THR A 6 -2.43 0.00 2.60
C THR A 6 -3.43 -1.14 2.48
N LEU A 7 -4.35 -1.05 1.51
CA LEU A 7 -5.42 -2.05 1.35
C LEU A 7 -4.96 -3.31 0.60
N ASN A 8 -3.89 -3.21 -0.18
CA ASN A 8 -3.29 -4.33 -0.91
C ASN A 8 -1.78 -4.39 -0.68
N PRO A 9 -1.34 -4.67 0.58
CA PRO A 9 0.07 -4.80 0.92
C PRO A 9 0.71 -5.98 0.21
N ALA A 10 2.04 -6.03 0.26
CA ALA A 10 2.81 -7.14 -0.28
C ALA A 10 4.02 -7.44 0.62
N LEU A 11 4.45 -8.69 0.63
CA LEU A 11 5.80 -9.04 1.06
C LEU A 11 6.73 -8.89 -0.15
N ASP A 12 7.56 -7.84 -0.15
CA ASP A 12 8.49 -7.59 -1.26
C ASP A 12 9.72 -8.47 -1.09
N LYS A 13 9.91 -9.41 -2.03
CA LYS A 13 11.03 -10.34 -2.08
C LYS A 13 12.01 -9.91 -3.17
N THR A 14 13.16 -9.37 -2.78
CA THR A 14 14.24 -9.01 -3.70
C THR A 14 15.25 -10.15 -3.77
N VAL A 15 15.54 -10.65 -4.98
CA VAL A 15 16.55 -11.68 -5.23
C VAL A 15 17.62 -11.12 -6.17
N GLN A 16 18.87 -11.47 -5.92
CA GLN A 16 19.99 -11.18 -6.83
C GLN A 16 20.30 -12.42 -7.65
N ILE A 17 20.31 -12.26 -8.98
CA ILE A 17 20.62 -13.33 -9.93
C ILE A 17 21.56 -12.74 -10.98
N PRO A 18 22.90 -12.94 -10.85
CA PRO A 18 23.84 -12.46 -11.86
C PRO A 18 23.63 -13.15 -13.21
N SER A 19 23.59 -12.36 -14.27
CA SER A 19 23.34 -12.83 -15.66
C SER A 19 22.04 -13.60 -15.80
N PHE A 20 20.93 -13.02 -15.31
CA PHE A 20 19.58 -13.62 -15.40
C PHE A 20 19.21 -13.95 -16.85
N ARG A 21 18.75 -15.19 -17.10
CA ARG A 21 18.37 -15.66 -18.44
C ARG A 21 16.98 -16.26 -18.45
N LEU A 22 16.19 -15.83 -19.40
CA LEU A 22 14.89 -16.43 -19.67
C LEU A 22 15.05 -17.85 -20.22
N GLY A 23 14.19 -18.78 -19.77
CA GLY A 23 14.18 -20.17 -20.24
C GLY A 23 15.29 -21.06 -19.67
N GLU A 24 16.15 -20.53 -18.77
CA GLU A 24 17.22 -21.28 -18.14
C GLU A 24 17.03 -21.42 -16.62
N VAL A 25 17.80 -22.32 -16.01
CA VAL A 25 17.86 -22.43 -14.55
C VAL A 25 18.73 -21.30 -14.00
N ASN A 26 18.10 -20.37 -13.27
CA ASN A 26 18.77 -19.28 -12.62
C ASN A 26 18.97 -19.58 -11.12
N ARG A 27 20.11 -19.17 -10.57
CA ARG A 27 20.43 -19.39 -9.14
C ARG A 27 20.54 -18.08 -8.41
N ILE A 28 19.83 -18.00 -7.28
CA ILE A 28 19.84 -16.84 -6.40
C ILE A 28 21.18 -16.78 -5.66
N SER A 29 21.89 -15.64 -5.75
CA SER A 29 23.11 -15.37 -5.01
C SER A 29 22.87 -14.67 -3.67
N ALA A 30 21.81 -13.85 -3.59
CA ALA A 30 21.37 -13.17 -2.37
C ALA A 30 19.86 -12.93 -2.39
N MET A 31 19.25 -12.85 -1.21
CA MET A 31 17.81 -12.60 -1.07
C MET A 31 17.53 -11.79 0.20
N ARG A 32 16.54 -10.89 0.09
CA ARG A 32 15.94 -10.19 1.23
C ARG A 32 14.44 -10.13 1.06
N THR A 33 13.73 -9.95 2.19
CA THR A 33 12.28 -9.70 2.20
C THR A 33 12.00 -8.46 3.04
N ASP A 34 11.12 -7.61 2.54
CA ASP A 34 10.75 -6.34 3.18
C ASP A 34 9.22 -6.20 3.22
N PRO A 35 8.63 -5.59 4.27
CA PRO A 35 7.24 -5.19 4.24
C PRO A 35 7.04 -4.12 3.17
N GLY A 36 6.08 -4.35 2.28
CA GLY A 36 5.81 -3.52 1.10
C GLY A 36 4.35 -3.09 0.99
N GLY A 37 4.15 -2.15 0.07
CA GLY A 37 2.91 -1.42 -0.15
C GLY A 37 3.12 0.07 0.07
N LYS A 38 2.47 0.91 -0.76
CA LYS A 38 2.76 2.36 -0.77
C LYS A 38 2.57 3.01 0.61
N GLY A 39 1.45 2.74 1.32
CA GLY A 39 1.21 3.29 2.64
C GLY A 39 2.20 2.78 3.71
N ILE A 40 2.54 1.48 3.68
CA ILE A 40 3.57 0.92 4.55
C ILE A 40 4.92 1.61 4.32
N ASN A 41 5.29 1.87 3.06
CA ASN A 41 6.52 2.58 2.75
C ASN A 41 6.49 4.03 3.27
N VAL A 42 5.34 4.70 3.27
CA VAL A 42 5.20 6.02 3.92
C VAL A 42 5.46 5.91 5.41
N SER A 43 4.89 4.93 6.13
CA SER A 43 5.17 4.72 7.56
C SER A 43 6.65 4.44 7.84
N LYS A 44 7.33 3.68 6.99
CA LYS A 44 8.78 3.42 7.12
C LYS A 44 9.59 4.71 7.01
N VAL A 45 9.29 5.54 6.00
CA VAL A 45 9.97 6.83 5.82
C VAL A 45 9.67 7.79 6.99
N LEU A 46 8.42 7.88 7.44
CA LEU A 46 8.06 8.68 8.60
C LEU A 46 8.87 8.24 9.84
N ARG A 47 9.01 6.93 10.05
CA ARG A 47 9.81 6.38 11.15
C ARG A 47 11.29 6.78 11.06
N GLU A 48 11.88 6.77 9.85
CA GLU A 48 13.25 7.24 9.61
C GLU A 48 13.41 8.73 9.90
N LEU A 49 12.37 9.52 9.63
CA LEU A 49 12.33 10.97 9.92
C LEU A 49 12.03 11.28 11.40
N GLY A 50 11.78 10.27 12.24
CA GLY A 50 11.43 10.44 13.64
C GLY A 50 9.96 10.75 13.90
N GLU A 51 9.11 10.70 12.86
CA GLU A 51 7.68 11.00 12.97
C GLU A 51 6.86 9.73 13.26
N PRO A 52 6.03 9.72 14.31
CA PRO A 52 5.19 8.58 14.62
C PRO A 52 4.04 8.43 13.62
N SER A 53 3.71 7.18 13.27
CA SER A 53 2.56 6.87 12.44
C SER A 53 1.91 5.54 12.84
N VAL A 54 0.65 5.37 12.44
CA VAL A 54 -0.09 4.10 12.54
C VAL A 54 -0.28 3.53 11.13
N ALA A 55 0.27 2.34 10.89
CA ALA A 55 0.09 1.63 9.63
C ALA A 55 -1.19 0.80 9.67
N ALA A 56 -2.22 1.22 8.95
CA ALA A 56 -3.46 0.47 8.77
C ALA A 56 -3.37 -0.41 7.53
N ALA A 57 -3.58 -1.73 7.66
CA ALA A 57 -3.48 -2.65 6.54
C ALA A 57 -4.38 -3.88 6.68
N ILE A 58 -4.70 -4.49 5.53
CA ILE A 58 -5.33 -5.80 5.46
C ILE A 58 -4.23 -6.81 5.19
N LEU A 59 -4.04 -7.74 6.12
CA LEU A 59 -3.00 -8.76 6.08
C LEU A 59 -3.63 -10.15 6.05
N GLY A 60 -2.84 -11.18 5.71
CA GLY A 60 -3.29 -12.56 5.80
C GLY A 60 -2.14 -13.54 5.60
N GLY A 61 -2.31 -14.74 6.15
CA GLY A 61 -1.37 -15.83 6.04
C GLY A 61 0.03 -15.55 6.61
N ALA A 62 1.00 -16.33 6.17
CA ALA A 62 2.38 -16.26 6.65
C ALA A 62 3.10 -14.97 6.20
N ALA A 63 2.81 -14.48 5.00
CA ALA A 63 3.38 -13.22 4.51
C ALA A 63 2.85 -12.03 5.32
N GLY A 64 1.56 -12.00 5.65
CA GLY A 64 0.97 -10.97 6.51
C GLY A 64 1.58 -10.93 7.91
N GLN A 65 1.82 -12.11 8.53
CA GLN A 65 2.49 -12.21 9.82
C GLN A 65 3.94 -11.71 9.78
N LYS A 66 4.66 -11.97 8.68
CA LYS A 66 6.02 -11.43 8.48
C LYS A 66 6.01 -9.91 8.37
N ILE A 67 5.04 -9.35 7.62
CA ILE A 67 4.88 -7.89 7.50
C ILE A 67 4.60 -7.27 8.87
N GLU A 68 3.63 -7.80 9.62
CA GLU A 68 3.32 -7.33 10.98
C GLU A 68 4.56 -7.36 11.88
N SER A 69 5.27 -8.50 11.91
CA SER A 69 6.46 -8.67 12.74
C SER A 69 7.57 -7.69 12.38
N ALA A 70 7.80 -7.45 11.07
CA ALA A 70 8.79 -6.50 10.60
C ALA A 70 8.43 -5.06 10.95
N LEU A 71 7.18 -4.64 10.81
CA LEU A 71 6.72 -3.30 11.18
C LEU A 71 6.81 -3.07 12.69
N ARG A 72 6.47 -4.09 13.50
CA ARG A 72 6.63 -4.06 14.96
C ARG A 72 8.11 -3.92 15.35
N ALA A 73 9.01 -4.65 14.68
CA ALA A 73 10.46 -4.54 14.93
C ALA A 73 11.01 -3.14 14.59
N LEU A 74 10.42 -2.45 13.62
CA LEU A 74 10.74 -1.06 13.29
C LEU A 74 10.12 -0.05 14.28
N GLY A 75 9.31 -0.49 15.24
CA GLY A 75 8.59 0.38 16.17
C GLY A 75 7.46 1.18 15.52
N ILE A 76 6.88 0.67 14.44
CA ILE A 76 5.72 1.25 13.77
C ILE A 76 4.46 0.64 14.38
N GLU A 77 3.55 1.48 14.91
CA GLU A 77 2.25 1.03 15.40
C GLU A 77 1.39 0.51 14.25
N GLY A 78 0.71 -0.62 14.49
CA GLY A 78 -0.14 -1.25 13.49
C GLY A 78 -1.62 -1.26 13.85
N MET A 79 -2.45 -1.09 12.83
CA MET A 79 -3.90 -1.36 12.85
C MET A 79 -4.19 -2.36 11.75
N TYR A 80 -4.14 -3.66 12.07
CA TYR A 80 -4.25 -4.70 11.06
C TYR A 80 -5.55 -5.47 11.19
N LEU A 81 -6.18 -5.78 10.05
CA LEU A 81 -7.20 -6.81 9.94
C LEU A 81 -6.60 -8.00 9.22
N PHE A 82 -6.72 -9.19 9.83
CA PHE A 82 -6.28 -10.43 9.21
C PHE A 82 -7.44 -11.10 8.48
N THR A 83 -7.16 -11.59 7.28
CA THR A 83 -8.08 -12.39 6.45
C THR A 83 -7.56 -13.82 6.29
N GLU A 84 -8.40 -14.71 5.76
CA GLU A 84 -8.01 -16.09 5.43
C GLU A 84 -7.11 -16.16 4.18
N HIS A 85 -7.13 -15.14 3.33
CA HIS A 85 -6.32 -15.07 2.13
C HIS A 85 -4.88 -14.69 2.45
N GLU A 86 -3.92 -15.32 1.76
CA GLU A 86 -2.50 -14.97 1.88
C GLU A 86 -2.22 -13.55 1.36
N THR A 87 -1.45 -12.78 2.09
CA THR A 87 -0.91 -11.51 1.58
C THR A 87 0.04 -11.82 0.42
N ARG A 88 -0.12 -11.11 -0.68
CA ARG A 88 0.68 -11.30 -1.90
C ARG A 88 2.17 -11.11 -1.67
N THR A 89 2.96 -11.76 -2.52
CA THR A 89 4.42 -11.57 -2.60
C THR A 89 4.77 -10.94 -3.94
N ASN A 90 5.50 -9.84 -3.92
CA ASN A 90 6.13 -9.30 -5.12
C ASN A 90 7.57 -9.82 -5.21
N LEU A 91 7.97 -10.28 -6.38
CA LEU A 91 9.35 -10.70 -6.65
C LEU A 91 10.06 -9.64 -7.49
N LYS A 92 11.17 -9.11 -6.95
CA LYS A 92 12.09 -8.26 -7.70
C LYS A 92 13.37 -9.04 -7.98
N ILE A 93 13.67 -9.28 -9.23
CA ILE A 93 14.91 -9.88 -9.70
C ILE A 93 15.87 -8.75 -10.03
N VAL A 94 17.00 -8.69 -9.33
CA VAL A 94 18.08 -7.75 -9.59
C VAL A 94 19.22 -8.50 -10.25
N ASP A 95 19.61 -8.08 -11.45
CA ASP A 95 20.79 -8.60 -12.12
C ASP A 95 21.95 -7.61 -11.97
N PRO A 96 22.91 -7.88 -11.07
CA PRO A 96 24.03 -6.97 -10.85
C PRO A 96 25.05 -6.99 -12.01
N ALA A 97 25.05 -8.04 -12.85
CA ALA A 97 25.97 -8.12 -13.99
C ALA A 97 25.48 -7.29 -15.18
N LEU A 98 24.17 -7.29 -15.43
CA LEU A 98 23.55 -6.54 -16.53
C LEU A 98 22.95 -5.18 -16.08
N HIS A 99 23.03 -4.87 -14.79
CA HIS A 99 22.45 -3.65 -14.18
C HIS A 99 20.95 -3.48 -14.51
N THR A 100 20.19 -4.58 -14.48
CA THR A 100 18.74 -4.58 -14.78
C THR A 100 17.92 -5.03 -13.57
N ASN A 101 16.63 -4.63 -13.57
CA ASN A 101 15.65 -5.09 -12.61
C ASN A 101 14.42 -5.63 -13.36
N THR A 102 13.86 -6.74 -12.87
CA THR A 102 12.59 -7.29 -13.34
C THR A 102 11.67 -7.48 -12.17
N ASP A 103 10.48 -6.88 -12.26
CA ASP A 103 9.45 -7.02 -11.23
C ASP A 103 8.38 -8.03 -11.70
N VAL A 104 8.04 -8.98 -10.82
CA VAL A 104 6.96 -9.95 -11.01
C VAL A 104 6.02 -9.80 -9.82
N ASN A 105 4.86 -9.21 -10.06
CA ASN A 105 3.94 -8.82 -9.01
C ASN A 105 2.67 -9.67 -9.01
N GLU A 106 2.33 -10.24 -7.85
CA GLU A 106 1.05 -10.90 -7.64
C GLU A 106 -0.09 -9.87 -7.55
N PRO A 107 -1.31 -10.19 -8.01
CA PRO A 107 -2.46 -9.28 -7.94
C PRO A 107 -2.93 -9.00 -6.51
N GLY A 108 -2.72 -9.94 -5.60
CA GLY A 108 -3.24 -9.93 -4.24
C GLY A 108 -4.63 -10.57 -4.11
N ALA A 109 -5.11 -10.67 -2.87
CA ALA A 109 -6.42 -11.21 -2.58
C ALA A 109 -7.55 -10.30 -3.10
N PRO A 110 -8.73 -10.87 -3.43
CA PRO A 110 -9.89 -10.08 -3.80
C PRO A 110 -10.38 -9.22 -2.62
N ALA A 111 -11.12 -8.17 -2.94
CA ALA A 111 -11.73 -7.32 -1.94
C ALA A 111 -12.81 -8.10 -1.15
N ASP A 112 -12.79 -7.93 0.16
CA ASP A 112 -13.87 -8.31 1.07
C ASP A 112 -14.49 -7.02 1.63
N GLU A 113 -15.74 -6.73 1.23
CA GLU A 113 -16.45 -5.52 1.64
C GLU A 113 -16.61 -5.42 3.16
N GLY A 114 -16.80 -6.55 3.85
CA GLY A 114 -16.92 -6.60 5.30
C GLY A 114 -15.60 -6.22 5.98
N VAL A 115 -14.48 -6.70 5.45
CA VAL A 115 -13.14 -6.35 5.95
C VAL A 115 -12.81 -4.89 5.67
N LEU A 116 -13.11 -4.39 4.45
CA LEU A 116 -12.92 -2.99 4.08
C LEU A 116 -13.73 -2.05 4.99
N SER A 117 -15.02 -2.34 5.18
CA SER A 117 -15.92 -1.59 6.06
C SER A 117 -15.46 -1.61 7.52
N LYS A 118 -15.01 -2.76 8.01
CA LYS A 118 -14.49 -2.91 9.37
C LYS A 118 -13.21 -2.09 9.58
N LEU A 119 -12.28 -2.11 8.61
CA LEU A 119 -11.06 -1.31 8.70
C LEU A 119 -11.36 0.18 8.69
N LEU A 120 -12.28 0.63 7.81
CA LEU A 120 -12.73 2.02 7.77
C LEU A 120 -13.36 2.46 9.09
N THR A 121 -14.23 1.63 9.67
CA THR A 121 -14.86 1.89 10.96
C THR A 121 -13.83 2.00 12.10
N GLN A 122 -12.85 1.11 12.13
CA GLN A 122 -11.78 1.18 13.13
C GLN A 122 -10.91 2.43 12.93
N LEU A 123 -10.60 2.78 11.70
CA LEU A 123 -9.83 3.98 11.37
C LEU A 123 -10.58 5.24 11.82
N THR A 124 -11.81 5.43 11.33
CA THR A 124 -12.61 6.63 11.65
C THR A 124 -12.92 6.76 13.14
N GLY A 125 -13.10 5.64 13.84
CA GLY A 125 -13.29 5.63 15.30
C GLY A 125 -12.06 6.07 16.11
N ARG A 126 -10.86 6.07 15.53
CA ARG A 126 -9.62 6.56 16.17
C ARG A 126 -9.26 7.98 15.78
N LEU A 127 -9.78 8.47 14.64
CA LEU A 127 -9.44 9.81 14.12
C LEU A 127 -9.90 10.91 15.07
N ARG A 128 -9.10 11.95 15.11
CA ARG A 128 -9.38 13.21 15.83
C ARG A 128 -9.17 14.40 14.89
N PRO A 129 -9.82 15.53 15.14
CA PRO A 129 -9.56 16.75 14.37
C PRO A 129 -8.06 17.09 14.36
N GLY A 130 -7.53 17.33 13.16
CA GLY A 130 -6.10 17.60 12.93
C GLY A 130 -5.25 16.36 12.64
N ASP A 131 -5.80 15.15 12.68
CA ASP A 131 -5.09 13.96 12.19
C ASP A 131 -4.96 13.98 10.66
N LEU A 132 -3.97 13.23 10.17
CA LEU A 132 -3.70 13.06 8.74
C LEU A 132 -3.88 11.59 8.36
N VAL A 133 -4.65 11.32 7.31
CA VAL A 133 -4.78 10.00 6.72
C VAL A 133 -4.14 9.99 5.33
N VAL A 134 -3.23 9.04 5.08
CA VAL A 134 -2.61 8.82 3.78
C VAL A 134 -3.21 7.56 3.16
N LEU A 135 -4.09 7.72 2.18
CA LEU A 135 -4.63 6.62 1.37
C LEU A 135 -3.69 6.38 0.20
N SER A 136 -3.05 5.22 0.13
CA SER A 136 -1.94 5.05 -0.80
C SER A 136 -1.89 3.65 -1.40
N GLY A 137 -1.78 3.60 -2.73
CA GLY A 137 -1.60 2.37 -3.51
C GLY A 137 -2.88 1.86 -4.16
N LYS A 138 -2.77 0.64 -4.69
CA LYS A 138 -3.87 -0.06 -5.36
C LYS A 138 -4.87 -0.60 -4.35
N ALA A 139 -6.14 -0.55 -4.71
CA ALA A 139 -7.17 -1.30 -4.01
C ALA A 139 -7.02 -2.81 -4.29
N PRO A 140 -7.58 -3.68 -3.45
CA PRO A 140 -7.77 -5.09 -3.76
C PRO A 140 -8.61 -5.29 -5.03
N ALA A 141 -8.39 -6.40 -5.75
CA ALA A 141 -9.18 -6.73 -6.93
C ALA A 141 -10.67 -6.85 -6.59
N GLY A 142 -11.54 -6.31 -7.44
CA GLY A 142 -12.99 -6.30 -7.22
C GLY A 142 -13.50 -5.23 -6.25
N ALA A 143 -12.63 -4.41 -5.67
CA ALA A 143 -13.06 -3.25 -4.90
C ALA A 143 -13.77 -2.22 -5.80
N PRO A 144 -14.80 -1.51 -5.30
CA PRO A 144 -15.50 -0.50 -6.10
C PRO A 144 -14.57 0.66 -6.46
N ASP A 145 -14.72 1.21 -7.64
CA ASP A 145 -13.95 2.38 -8.11
C ASP A 145 -14.11 3.61 -7.22
N THR A 146 -15.19 3.67 -6.45
CA THR A 146 -15.50 4.74 -5.49
C THR A 146 -14.82 4.56 -4.13
N LEU A 147 -14.10 3.47 -3.91
CA LEU A 147 -13.56 3.09 -2.59
C LEU A 147 -12.83 4.26 -1.91
N TYR A 148 -11.86 4.86 -2.57
CA TYR A 148 -11.09 5.95 -1.97
C TYR A 148 -11.90 7.24 -1.85
N ARG A 149 -12.85 7.51 -2.76
CA ARG A 149 -13.80 8.63 -2.60
C ARG A 149 -14.56 8.50 -1.29
N ASP A 150 -15.14 7.33 -1.05
CA ASP A 150 -15.98 7.09 0.12
C ASP A 150 -15.17 7.11 1.42
N TRP A 151 -13.94 6.59 1.39
CA TRP A 151 -13.01 6.67 2.51
C TRP A 151 -12.55 8.09 2.82
N ILE A 152 -12.28 8.91 1.79
CA ILE A 152 -11.94 10.34 1.95
C ILE A 152 -13.08 11.08 2.64
N LEU A 153 -14.31 10.89 2.18
CA LEU A 153 -15.49 11.53 2.78
C LEU A 153 -15.66 11.13 4.25
N ALA A 154 -15.51 9.85 4.59
CA ALA A 154 -15.62 9.35 5.94
C ALA A 154 -14.52 9.91 6.87
N CYS A 155 -13.26 9.92 6.43
CA CYS A 155 -12.14 10.46 7.21
C CYS A 155 -12.28 11.98 7.42
N ARG A 156 -12.71 12.73 6.40
CA ARG A 156 -12.97 14.16 6.51
C ARG A 156 -14.12 14.48 7.45
N ALA A 157 -15.18 13.67 7.44
CA ALA A 157 -16.29 13.79 8.39
C ALA A 157 -15.82 13.56 9.84
N ALA A 158 -14.79 12.74 10.05
CA ALA A 158 -14.13 12.55 11.35
C ALA A 158 -13.11 13.67 11.71
N GLY A 159 -12.96 14.70 10.86
CA GLY A 159 -12.08 15.85 11.10
C GLY A 159 -10.62 15.69 10.68
N ALA A 160 -10.29 14.62 9.94
CA ALA A 160 -8.93 14.39 9.46
C ALA A 160 -8.70 15.04 8.08
N ALA A 161 -7.46 15.48 7.84
CA ALA A 161 -6.98 15.76 6.50
C ALA A 161 -6.67 14.44 5.77
N VAL A 162 -6.87 14.40 4.44
CA VAL A 162 -6.59 13.19 3.66
C VAL A 162 -5.65 13.50 2.50
N TYR A 163 -4.58 12.72 2.39
CA TYR A 163 -3.66 12.69 1.25
C TYR A 163 -3.94 11.43 0.43
N LEU A 164 -4.00 11.57 -0.89
CA LEU A 164 -4.30 10.48 -1.81
C LEU A 164 -3.16 10.25 -2.80
N ASP A 165 -2.63 9.02 -2.81
CA ASP A 165 -1.68 8.51 -3.81
C ASP A 165 -2.25 7.25 -4.47
N ALA A 166 -3.08 7.43 -5.48
CA ALA A 166 -3.77 6.37 -6.21
C ALA A 166 -3.61 6.55 -7.72
N GLU A 167 -4.07 5.59 -8.49
CA GLU A 167 -4.03 5.60 -9.95
C GLU A 167 -5.41 5.31 -10.55
N GLY A 168 -5.58 5.62 -11.83
CA GLY A 168 -6.77 5.28 -12.62
C GLY A 168 -8.07 5.85 -12.07
N GLU A 169 -9.10 5.03 -12.09
CA GLU A 169 -10.45 5.43 -11.65
C GLU A 169 -10.52 5.74 -10.14
N LEU A 170 -9.75 5.02 -9.32
CA LEU A 170 -9.66 5.31 -7.88
C LEU A 170 -9.16 6.74 -7.60
N LEU A 171 -8.16 7.20 -8.37
CA LEU A 171 -7.69 8.59 -8.27
C LEU A 171 -8.76 9.56 -8.77
N ARG A 172 -9.35 9.29 -9.93
CA ARG A 172 -10.37 10.16 -10.54
C ARG A 172 -11.58 10.36 -9.62
N GLN A 173 -12.11 9.27 -9.06
CA GLN A 173 -13.20 9.34 -8.09
C GLN A 173 -12.75 9.98 -6.77
N GLY A 174 -11.57 9.63 -6.29
CA GLY A 174 -11.04 10.16 -5.03
C GLY A 174 -10.86 11.67 -5.03
N VAL A 175 -10.43 12.26 -6.15
CA VAL A 175 -10.29 13.73 -6.29
C VAL A 175 -11.62 14.44 -6.07
N THR A 176 -12.75 13.86 -6.49
CA THR A 176 -14.07 14.48 -6.31
C THR A 176 -14.48 14.65 -4.84
N ALA A 177 -13.89 13.86 -3.94
CA ALA A 177 -14.12 13.97 -2.50
C ALA A 177 -13.30 15.08 -1.81
N GLY A 178 -12.47 15.81 -2.56
CA GLY A 178 -11.68 16.94 -2.06
C GLY A 178 -10.61 16.55 -1.03
N PRO A 179 -9.68 15.64 -1.37
CA PRO A 179 -8.52 15.39 -0.50
C PRO A 179 -7.69 16.65 -0.35
N ALA A 180 -6.97 16.79 0.78
CA ALA A 180 -6.12 17.95 1.05
C ALA A 180 -4.86 17.97 0.16
N LEU A 181 -4.43 16.78 -0.33
CA LEU A 181 -3.32 16.63 -1.25
C LEU A 181 -3.52 15.40 -2.13
N ILE A 182 -3.11 15.50 -3.39
CA ILE A 182 -2.94 14.37 -4.31
C ILE A 182 -1.50 14.31 -4.79
N LYS A 183 -0.99 13.12 -5.07
CA LYS A 183 0.38 12.91 -5.58
C LYS A 183 0.37 12.08 -6.89
N PRO A 184 -0.14 12.62 -7.98
CA PRO A 184 -0.10 11.94 -9.26
C PRO A 184 1.27 12.07 -9.93
N ASN A 185 1.66 11.06 -10.71
CA ASN A 185 2.66 11.24 -11.75
C ASN A 185 2.04 11.92 -13.00
N GLN A 186 2.85 12.21 -14.01
CA GLN A 186 2.39 12.90 -15.21
C GLN A 186 1.27 12.15 -15.95
N ALA A 187 1.38 10.82 -16.08
CA ALA A 187 0.39 10.00 -16.77
C ALA A 187 -0.94 9.93 -15.98
N GLU A 188 -0.86 9.76 -14.66
CA GLU A 188 -2.01 9.77 -13.77
C GLU A 188 -2.74 11.13 -13.81
N LEU A 189 -1.98 12.25 -13.79
CA LEU A 189 -2.56 13.58 -13.88
C LEU A 189 -3.25 13.81 -15.22
N SER A 190 -2.63 13.39 -16.32
CA SER A 190 -3.25 13.46 -17.66
C SER A 190 -4.56 12.67 -17.70
N GLY A 191 -4.61 11.49 -17.12
CA GLY A 191 -5.83 10.67 -17.01
C GLY A 191 -6.95 11.36 -16.22
N VAL A 192 -6.62 12.02 -15.10
CA VAL A 192 -7.60 12.78 -14.30
C VAL A 192 -8.14 13.97 -15.06
N MET A 193 -7.29 14.68 -15.84
CA MET A 193 -7.67 15.86 -16.60
C MET A 193 -8.35 15.55 -17.94
N GLY A 194 -8.51 14.28 -18.31
CA GLY A 194 -9.05 13.88 -19.62
C GLY A 194 -8.20 14.33 -20.80
N ARG A 195 -6.90 14.51 -20.60
CA ARG A 195 -5.92 14.88 -21.63
C ARG A 195 -5.08 13.65 -21.96
N SER A 196 -5.10 13.24 -23.23
CA SER A 196 -4.20 12.21 -23.79
C SER A 196 -2.86 12.85 -24.18
#